data_65ba18ca9bd306bd368ed1e3f00d33e4
#
_entry.id   65ba18ca9bd306bd368ed1e3f00d33e4
#
_cell.length_a   1.000
_cell.length_b   1.000
_cell.length_c   1.000
_cell.angle_alpha   90.00
_cell.angle_beta   90.00
_cell.angle_gamma   90.00
#
_symmetry.space_group_name_H-M   'P 1'
#
loop_
_entity.id
_entity.type
_entity.pdbx_description
1 polymer ?
#
loop_
_entity_poly.entity_id
_entity_poly.type
_entity_poly.pdbx_seq_one_letter_code
_entity_poly.pdbx_strand_id
1 'polypeptide(L)'
;LNKDKQNAFVQELMKNNQLVVEEGTNGEWRIAFTAPIDIKKVGNLKVDIYDANGYDATDKNRKPDAEELWTVARPIADFTGGAALKAFNDPNLAKDTEITLKQLIENSVAGTKTKAEDFWKNLILKDYAGETVVKFNGTTFNAEEVTARAALYKKSVKTGLRYIMSNGTDKDEYFKVDPTTGKLTCIALPTGTEFTHTVNVVLQFVHDWGTSEYAYNVTITRKQATR
;
A
#
# COMPACT_ATOMS: atom_id res chain seq x y z
N LEU A 1 -0.74 22.50 18.39
CA LEU A 1 -1.82 22.11 17.46
C LEU A 1 -3.17 22.56 18.00
N ASN A 2 -3.91 23.33 17.23
CA ASN A 2 -5.29 23.70 17.59
C ASN A 2 -6.24 22.55 17.26
N LYS A 3 -6.77 21.88 18.30
CA LYS A 3 -7.62 20.71 18.14
C LYS A 3 -8.86 20.97 17.30
N ASP A 4 -9.51 22.12 17.52
CA ASP A 4 -10.78 22.43 16.86
C ASP A 4 -10.63 22.73 15.36
N LYS A 5 -9.42 23.09 14.92
CA LYS A 5 -9.08 23.32 13.51
C LYS A 5 -8.68 22.05 12.75
N GLN A 6 -8.46 20.92 13.44
CA GLN A 6 -8.05 19.66 12.81
C GLN A 6 -9.24 18.91 12.22
N ASN A 7 -8.97 18.00 11.26
CA ASN A 7 -9.99 17.06 10.80
C ASN A 7 -10.32 16.00 11.89
N ALA A 8 -11.45 15.30 11.75
CA ALA A 8 -11.93 14.36 12.74
C ALA A 8 -10.92 13.24 13.07
N PHE A 9 -10.18 12.75 12.07
CA PHE A 9 -9.17 11.71 12.26
C PHE A 9 -8.01 12.22 13.14
N VAL A 10 -7.52 13.43 12.87
CA VAL A 10 -6.45 14.05 13.67
C VAL A 10 -6.93 14.34 15.09
N GLN A 11 -8.18 14.82 15.26
CA GLN A 11 -8.75 15.03 16.58
C GLN A 11 -8.80 13.73 17.41
N GLU A 12 -9.14 12.62 16.77
CA GLU A 12 -9.13 11.30 17.41
C GLU A 12 -7.72 10.86 17.82
N LEU A 13 -6.73 11.03 16.93
CA LEU A 13 -5.32 10.75 17.26
C LEU A 13 -4.83 11.56 18.46
N MET A 14 -5.18 12.84 18.53
CA MET A 14 -4.82 13.70 19.67
C MET A 14 -5.51 13.24 20.95
N LYS A 15 -6.80 12.87 20.88
CA LYS A 15 -7.57 12.36 22.03
C LYS A 15 -6.97 11.07 22.59
N ASN A 16 -6.45 10.21 21.72
CA ASN A 16 -5.88 8.91 22.09
C ASN A 16 -4.37 8.96 22.39
N ASN A 17 -3.78 10.16 22.45
CA ASN A 17 -2.34 10.37 22.58
C ASN A 17 -1.49 9.66 21.49
N GLN A 18 -2.07 9.46 20.31
CA GLN A 18 -1.37 8.90 19.16
C GLN A 18 -0.68 9.96 18.31
N LEU A 19 -1.06 11.22 18.49
CA LEU A 19 -0.40 12.41 17.95
C LEU A 19 -0.13 13.36 19.12
N VAL A 20 1.13 13.63 19.38
CA VAL A 20 1.58 14.45 20.50
C VAL A 20 2.50 15.56 20.03
N VAL A 21 2.55 16.64 20.80
CA VAL A 21 3.56 17.69 20.67
C VAL A 21 4.49 17.53 21.86
N GLU A 22 5.77 17.31 21.62
CA GLU A 22 6.75 17.03 22.65
C GLU A 22 8.04 17.84 22.45
N GLU A 23 8.73 18.13 23.53
CA GLU A 23 10.04 18.75 23.51
C GLU A 23 11.11 17.67 23.34
N GLY A 24 12.01 17.82 22.37
CA GLY A 24 13.14 16.97 22.16
C GLY A 24 14.30 17.27 23.12
N THR A 25 15.36 16.46 23.06
CA THR A 25 16.51 16.54 23.96
C THR A 25 17.31 17.83 23.83
N ASN A 26 17.19 18.54 22.73
CA ASN A 26 17.89 19.80 22.47
C ASN A 26 17.01 21.04 22.64
N GLY A 27 15.82 20.88 23.22
CA GLY A 27 14.87 21.97 23.39
C GLY A 27 14.05 22.28 22.12
N GLU A 28 14.18 21.50 21.04
CA GLU A 28 13.33 21.61 19.88
C GLU A 28 11.94 20.99 20.16
N TRP A 29 10.90 21.65 19.65
CA TRP A 29 9.55 21.10 19.68
C TRP A 29 9.25 20.33 18.41
N ARG A 30 8.67 19.15 18.57
CA ARG A 30 8.29 18.28 17.46
C ARG A 30 6.89 17.73 17.61
N ILE A 31 6.30 17.38 16.48
CA ILE A 31 5.06 16.62 16.42
C ILE A 31 5.44 15.15 16.17
N ALA A 32 4.98 14.26 17.04
CA ALA A 32 5.30 12.84 16.97
C ALA A 32 4.05 11.98 16.92
N PHE A 33 4.11 10.89 16.15
CA PHE A 33 3.13 9.82 16.19
C PHE A 33 3.65 8.71 17.08
N THR A 34 2.88 8.33 18.10
CA THR A 34 3.28 7.32 19.10
C THR A 34 2.91 5.90 18.70
N ALA A 35 2.13 5.75 17.64
CA ALA A 35 1.72 4.47 17.06
C ALA A 35 1.68 4.58 15.52
N PRO A 36 1.78 3.46 14.80
CA PRO A 36 1.58 3.45 13.35
C PRO A 36 0.17 3.90 12.98
N ILE A 37 0.08 4.80 12.02
CA ILE A 37 -1.16 5.36 11.52
C ILE A 37 -1.15 5.39 9.99
N ASP A 38 -2.33 5.48 9.40
CA ASP A 38 -2.46 5.82 7.98
C ASP A 38 -2.30 7.33 7.80
N ILE A 39 -1.09 7.75 7.46
CA ILE A 39 -0.76 9.18 7.36
C ILE A 39 -1.54 9.91 6.23
N LYS A 40 -2.10 9.19 5.26
CA LYS A 40 -2.96 9.78 4.23
C LYS A 40 -4.20 10.45 4.83
N LYS A 41 -4.68 9.92 5.95
CA LYS A 41 -5.85 10.45 6.65
C LYS A 41 -5.54 11.71 7.47
N VAL A 42 -4.27 11.97 7.75
CA VAL A 42 -3.84 13.16 8.51
C VAL A 42 -4.01 14.42 7.67
N GLY A 43 -3.61 14.37 6.40
CA GLY A 43 -3.59 15.56 5.54
C GLY A 43 -2.67 16.64 6.10
N ASN A 44 -3.19 17.85 6.21
CA ASN A 44 -2.44 18.99 6.73
C ASN A 44 -2.77 19.20 8.21
N LEU A 45 -1.73 19.48 9.01
CA LEU A 45 -1.87 19.89 10.41
C LEU A 45 -1.93 21.43 10.49
N LYS A 46 -2.91 21.96 11.23
CA LYS A 46 -3.08 23.38 11.48
C LYS A 46 -2.39 23.75 12.78
N VAL A 47 -1.43 24.65 12.70
CA VAL A 47 -0.59 25.08 13.83
C VAL A 47 -0.83 26.55 14.10
N ASP A 48 -1.28 26.87 15.31
CA ASP A 48 -1.36 28.23 15.79
C ASP A 48 -0.06 28.56 16.55
N ILE A 49 0.56 29.67 16.22
CA ILE A 49 1.80 30.13 16.81
C ILE A 49 1.50 31.36 17.65
N TYR A 50 2.01 31.39 18.86
CA TYR A 50 1.86 32.50 19.81
C TYR A 50 3.25 32.96 20.27
N ASP A 51 3.46 34.29 20.33
CA ASP A 51 4.63 34.85 20.99
C ASP A 51 4.59 34.46 22.49
N ALA A 52 5.71 34.03 23.02
CA ALA A 52 5.86 33.67 24.43
C ALA A 52 5.69 34.88 25.38
N ASN A 53 5.98 36.07 24.88
CA ASN A 53 5.86 37.30 25.66
C ASN A 53 4.38 37.69 25.82
N GLY A 54 3.91 37.60 27.07
CA GLY A 54 2.52 37.94 27.40
C GLY A 54 1.49 36.88 26.97
N TYR A 55 1.92 35.68 26.68
CA TYR A 55 1.00 34.58 26.42
C TYR A 55 0.25 34.18 27.70
N ASP A 56 -1.08 34.30 27.65
CA ASP A 56 -2.00 33.80 28.66
C ASP A 56 -2.84 32.68 28.09
N ALA A 57 -2.60 31.43 28.52
CA ALA A 57 -3.33 30.25 28.09
C ALA A 57 -4.81 30.26 28.48
N THR A 58 -5.20 31.15 29.40
CA THR A 58 -6.59 31.30 29.88
C THR A 58 -7.43 32.30 29.05
N ASP A 59 -6.76 33.15 28.27
CA ASP A 59 -7.43 34.10 27.39
C ASP A 59 -7.95 33.39 26.12
N LYS A 60 -9.19 32.97 26.18
CA LYS A 60 -9.88 32.31 25.05
C LYS A 60 -10.13 33.23 23.84
N ASN A 61 -9.96 34.52 23.98
CA ASN A 61 -10.18 35.50 22.91
C ASN A 61 -8.89 35.89 22.19
N ARG A 62 -7.74 35.46 22.69
CA ARG A 62 -6.47 35.72 22.05
C ARG A 62 -6.39 35.02 20.69
N LYS A 63 -6.11 35.82 19.67
CA LYS A 63 -5.82 35.28 18.33
C LYS A 63 -4.35 34.84 18.27
N PRO A 64 -4.03 33.81 17.50
CA PRO A 64 -2.64 33.45 17.23
C PRO A 64 -1.92 34.58 16.49
N ASP A 65 -0.64 34.76 16.79
CA ASP A 65 0.22 35.76 16.12
C ASP A 65 0.52 35.31 14.68
N ALA A 66 0.54 33.98 14.44
CA ALA A 66 0.61 33.37 13.11
C ALA A 66 -0.16 32.06 13.08
N GLU A 67 -0.69 31.74 11.91
CA GLU A 67 -1.32 30.44 11.61
C GLU A 67 -0.53 29.76 10.50
N GLU A 68 -0.10 28.51 10.73
CA GLU A 68 0.67 27.73 9.78
C GLU A 68 -0.06 26.44 9.39
N LEU A 69 0.12 26.04 8.15
CA LEU A 69 -0.39 24.81 7.60
C LEU A 69 0.77 23.89 7.29
N TRP A 70 0.99 22.89 8.13
CA TRP A 70 2.07 21.93 7.96
C TRP A 70 1.58 20.74 7.15
N THR A 71 2.17 20.54 5.99
CA THR A 71 1.89 19.37 5.16
C THR A 71 2.61 18.16 5.75
N VAL A 72 1.84 17.14 6.07
CA VAL A 72 2.38 15.84 6.50
C VAL A 72 2.46 14.92 5.29
N ALA A 73 3.69 14.65 4.85
CA ALA A 73 3.96 13.75 3.74
C ALA A 73 4.35 12.37 4.25
N ARG A 74 3.90 11.32 3.56
CA ARG A 74 4.36 9.97 3.81
C ARG A 74 5.80 9.83 3.35
N PRO A 75 6.69 9.25 4.18
CA PRO A 75 8.06 8.95 3.74
C PRO A 75 8.11 7.97 2.56
N ILE A 76 7.10 7.10 2.43
CA ILE A 76 6.96 6.14 1.34
C ILE A 76 5.71 6.49 0.54
N ALA A 77 5.87 6.63 -0.77
CA ALA A 77 4.79 6.90 -1.72
C ALA A 77 3.88 5.66 -1.92
N ASP A 78 2.83 5.82 -2.70
CA ASP A 78 2.10 4.67 -3.24
C ASP A 78 2.87 4.05 -4.42
N PHE A 79 2.50 2.81 -4.77
CA PHE A 79 2.97 2.21 -5.99
C PHE A 79 2.56 3.07 -7.20
N THR A 80 3.49 3.22 -8.13
CA THR A 80 3.26 3.90 -9.42
C THR A 80 3.59 2.95 -10.55
N GLY A 81 2.95 3.16 -11.71
CA GLY A 81 3.15 2.31 -12.89
C GLY A 81 2.33 1.01 -12.83
N GLY A 82 2.84 -0.03 -13.46
CA GLY A 82 2.12 -1.29 -13.68
C GLY A 82 1.21 -1.24 -14.91
N ALA A 83 0.53 -2.33 -15.20
CA ALA A 83 -0.44 -2.44 -16.27
C ALA A 83 -1.60 -3.36 -15.85
N ALA A 84 -2.77 -3.17 -16.45
CA ALA A 84 -3.91 -4.04 -16.21
C ALA A 84 -3.69 -5.42 -16.83
N LEU A 85 -3.87 -6.47 -16.05
CA LEU A 85 -4.00 -7.84 -16.55
C LEU A 85 -5.37 -7.98 -17.23
N LYS A 86 -5.46 -8.80 -18.29
CA LYS A 86 -6.72 -9.00 -18.99
C LYS A 86 -7.33 -10.35 -18.65
N ALA A 87 -7.15 -11.32 -19.51
CA ALA A 87 -7.70 -12.64 -19.33
C ALA A 87 -6.59 -13.69 -19.41
N PHE A 88 -6.70 -14.72 -18.59
CA PHE A 88 -5.85 -15.90 -18.59
C PHE A 88 -6.72 -17.13 -18.87
N ASN A 89 -6.48 -17.81 -19.97
CA ASN A 89 -7.20 -19.04 -20.31
C ASN A 89 -6.31 -20.27 -20.06
N ASP A 90 -6.81 -21.16 -19.21
CA ASP A 90 -6.25 -22.50 -19.05
C ASP A 90 -7.32 -23.55 -19.36
N PRO A 91 -7.27 -24.19 -20.53
CA PRO A 91 -8.24 -25.22 -20.90
C PRO A 91 -8.19 -26.47 -19.98
N ASN A 92 -7.10 -26.65 -19.24
CA ASN A 92 -6.88 -27.75 -18.32
C ASN A 92 -7.08 -27.36 -16.84
N LEU A 93 -7.60 -26.15 -16.58
CA LEU A 93 -7.84 -25.67 -15.22
C LEU A 93 -8.65 -26.71 -14.42
N ALA A 94 -8.11 -27.15 -13.32
CA ALA A 94 -8.68 -28.11 -12.40
C ALA A 94 -8.46 -27.66 -10.95
N LYS A 95 -9.13 -28.31 -10.01
CA LYS A 95 -8.80 -28.13 -8.60
C LYS A 95 -7.31 -28.45 -8.38
N ASP A 96 -6.68 -27.67 -7.53
CA ASP A 96 -5.25 -27.71 -7.19
C ASP A 96 -4.30 -27.27 -8.34
N THR A 97 -4.85 -26.77 -9.46
CA THR A 97 -4.03 -26.09 -10.49
C THR A 97 -3.39 -24.85 -9.89
N GLU A 98 -2.09 -24.72 -10.05
CA GLU A 98 -1.30 -23.57 -9.63
C GLU A 98 -0.96 -22.68 -10.82
N ILE A 99 -1.18 -21.38 -10.68
CA ILE A 99 -0.86 -20.36 -11.67
C ILE A 99 0.12 -19.37 -11.02
N THR A 100 1.36 -19.41 -11.48
CA THR A 100 2.39 -18.48 -10.98
C THR A 100 2.11 -17.04 -11.44
N LEU A 101 2.57 -16.06 -10.69
CA LEU A 101 2.46 -14.66 -11.08
C LEU A 101 3.10 -14.42 -12.46
N LYS A 102 4.22 -15.06 -12.73
CA LYS A 102 4.89 -14.98 -14.03
C LYS A 102 4.00 -15.51 -15.17
N GLN A 103 3.41 -16.69 -15.03
CA GLN A 103 2.49 -17.25 -16.03
C GLN A 103 1.27 -16.32 -16.24
N LEU A 104 0.73 -15.79 -15.14
CA LEU A 104 -0.40 -14.88 -15.19
C LEU A 104 -0.07 -13.64 -16.03
N ILE A 105 1.07 -13.03 -15.78
CA ILE A 105 1.52 -11.82 -16.50
C ILE A 105 1.80 -12.12 -17.97
N GLU A 106 2.58 -13.17 -18.26
CA GLU A 106 3.01 -13.48 -19.62
C GLU A 106 1.89 -13.94 -20.53
N ASN A 107 0.81 -14.54 -19.98
CA ASN A 107 -0.29 -15.09 -20.75
C ASN A 107 -1.59 -14.30 -20.69
N SER A 108 -1.69 -13.30 -19.80
CA SER A 108 -2.93 -12.54 -19.60
C SER A 108 -3.04 -11.29 -20.49
N VAL A 109 -1.97 -10.89 -21.15
CA VAL A 109 -1.98 -9.71 -22.01
C VAL A 109 -2.34 -10.13 -23.44
N ALA A 110 -3.55 -9.77 -23.88
CA ALA A 110 -4.05 -10.14 -25.20
C ALA A 110 -3.13 -9.65 -26.34
N GLY A 111 -2.68 -10.58 -27.15
CA GLY A 111 -2.02 -10.29 -28.42
C GLY A 111 -0.51 -10.08 -28.40
N THR A 112 0.11 -9.99 -27.23
CA THR A 112 1.57 -9.83 -27.12
C THR A 112 2.06 -10.63 -25.93
N LYS A 113 3.00 -11.54 -26.14
CA LYS A 113 3.73 -12.20 -25.04
C LYS A 113 4.63 -11.15 -24.40
N THR A 114 4.18 -10.58 -23.31
CA THR A 114 4.96 -9.62 -22.53
C THR A 114 5.75 -10.39 -21.49
N LYS A 115 7.05 -10.15 -21.40
CA LYS A 115 7.85 -10.72 -20.31
C LYS A 115 7.39 -10.11 -18.99
N ALA A 116 7.46 -10.91 -17.93
CA ALA A 116 7.08 -10.43 -16.60
C ALA A 116 7.83 -9.16 -16.19
N GLU A 117 9.13 -9.09 -16.53
CA GLU A 117 9.97 -7.93 -16.26
C GLU A 117 9.48 -6.68 -16.99
N ASP A 118 9.02 -6.80 -18.24
CA ASP A 118 8.50 -5.67 -19.01
C ASP A 118 7.15 -5.18 -18.49
N PHE A 119 6.33 -6.10 -17.98
CA PHE A 119 5.03 -5.75 -17.39
C PHE A 119 5.20 -4.98 -16.09
N TRP A 120 6.08 -5.43 -15.21
CA TRP A 120 6.26 -4.90 -13.88
C TRP A 120 7.38 -3.85 -13.76
N LYS A 121 8.18 -3.64 -14.82
CA LYS A 121 9.36 -2.75 -14.76
C LYS A 121 9.05 -1.33 -14.29
N ASN A 122 7.84 -0.86 -14.51
CA ASN A 122 7.38 0.47 -14.11
C ASN A 122 6.56 0.45 -12.83
N LEU A 123 6.24 -0.74 -12.28
CA LEU A 123 5.58 -0.84 -10.99
C LEU A 123 6.63 -0.73 -9.89
N ILE A 124 6.75 0.45 -9.36
CA ILE A 124 7.75 0.80 -8.36
C ILE A 124 7.13 1.49 -7.17
N LEU A 125 7.73 1.32 -6.03
CA LEU A 125 7.47 2.06 -4.81
C LEU A 125 8.70 2.91 -4.49
N LYS A 126 8.50 4.20 -4.34
CA LYS A 126 9.58 5.16 -4.05
C LYS A 126 9.42 5.78 -2.67
N ASP A 127 10.52 6.22 -2.09
CA ASP A 127 10.52 7.07 -0.91
C ASP A 127 10.34 8.56 -1.30
N TYR A 128 10.29 9.42 -0.28
CA TYR A 128 10.15 10.87 -0.48
C TYR A 128 11.33 11.53 -1.21
N ALA A 129 12.50 10.87 -1.26
CA ALA A 129 13.66 11.35 -2.00
C ALA A 129 13.69 10.85 -3.45
N GLY A 130 12.68 10.05 -3.86
CA GLY A 130 12.59 9.47 -5.19
C GLY A 130 13.38 8.17 -5.36
N GLU A 131 13.98 7.64 -4.29
CA GLU A 131 14.69 6.37 -4.31
C GLU A 131 13.73 5.18 -4.35
N THR A 132 14.07 4.15 -5.10
CA THR A 132 13.25 2.95 -5.21
C THR A 132 13.31 2.14 -3.92
N VAL A 133 12.16 1.85 -3.32
CA VAL A 133 11.99 1.05 -2.09
C VAL A 133 11.67 -0.39 -2.42
N VAL A 134 10.89 -0.63 -3.47
CA VAL A 134 10.44 -1.95 -3.90
C VAL A 134 10.51 -2.03 -5.41
N LYS A 135 11.07 -3.11 -5.94
CA LYS A 135 11.08 -3.42 -7.37
C LYS A 135 10.82 -4.91 -7.62
N PHE A 136 10.44 -5.22 -8.86
CA PHE A 136 10.24 -6.57 -9.31
C PHE A 136 11.58 -7.21 -9.72
N ASN A 137 11.86 -8.41 -9.24
CA ASN A 137 13.11 -9.12 -9.49
C ASN A 137 13.01 -10.22 -10.57
N GLY A 138 11.94 -10.18 -11.38
CA GLY A 138 11.67 -11.19 -12.41
C GLY A 138 10.75 -12.31 -11.97
N THR A 139 10.49 -12.49 -10.68
CA THR A 139 9.61 -13.52 -10.12
C THR A 139 8.66 -12.96 -9.08
N THR A 140 9.18 -12.15 -8.17
CA THR A 140 8.43 -11.52 -7.08
C THR A 140 8.90 -10.09 -6.90
N PHE A 141 8.15 -9.29 -6.16
CA PHE A 141 8.65 -8.00 -5.68
C PHE A 141 9.62 -8.23 -4.52
N ASN A 142 10.78 -7.59 -4.60
CA ASN A 142 11.82 -7.73 -3.60
C ASN A 142 12.13 -6.37 -2.96
N ALA A 143 11.96 -6.29 -1.64
CA ALA A 143 12.39 -5.15 -0.84
C ALA A 143 13.89 -5.17 -0.53
N GLU A 144 14.63 -6.25 -0.85
CA GLU A 144 16.03 -6.40 -0.46
C GLU A 144 17.03 -5.70 -1.38
N GLU A 145 16.64 -5.39 -2.61
CA GLU A 145 17.48 -4.63 -3.53
C GLU A 145 17.49 -3.13 -3.25
N VAL A 146 17.16 -2.77 -2.07
CA VAL A 146 16.91 -1.42 -1.66
C VAL A 146 18.19 -0.80 -1.17
N THR A 147 18.48 0.42 -1.68
CA THR A 147 19.58 1.29 -1.31
C THR A 147 19.75 1.40 0.21
N ALA A 148 20.91 1.81 0.70
CA ALA A 148 21.22 1.97 2.14
C ALA A 148 20.12 2.75 2.92
N ARG A 149 19.36 3.60 2.23
CA ARG A 149 18.25 4.37 2.78
C ARG A 149 17.04 3.54 3.11
N ALA A 150 16.76 2.51 2.35
CA ALA A 150 15.70 1.58 2.64
C ALA A 150 16.02 0.62 3.79
N ALA A 151 17.29 0.47 4.17
CA ALA A 151 17.63 -0.17 5.41
C ALA A 151 17.02 0.56 6.63
N LEU A 152 16.81 1.87 6.53
CA LEU A 152 16.07 2.65 7.54
C LEU A 152 14.58 2.27 7.56
N TYR A 153 13.98 2.03 6.40
CA TYR A 153 12.57 1.66 6.30
C TYR A 153 12.33 0.18 6.63
N LYS A 154 13.30 -0.70 6.44
CA LYS A 154 13.22 -2.11 6.87
C LYS A 154 12.96 -2.25 8.38
N LYS A 155 13.46 -1.33 9.19
CA LYS A 155 13.17 -1.31 10.63
C LYS A 155 11.72 -0.93 10.94
N SER A 156 11.07 -0.24 10.02
CA SER A 156 9.70 0.23 10.14
C SER A 156 8.69 -0.67 9.42
N VAL A 157 9.14 -1.68 8.67
CA VAL A 157 8.26 -2.61 7.95
C VAL A 157 7.79 -3.70 8.90
N LYS A 158 6.51 -3.70 9.22
CA LYS A 158 5.93 -4.66 10.18
C LYS A 158 5.65 -6.03 9.56
N THR A 159 5.21 -6.06 8.31
CA THR A 159 4.79 -7.30 7.64
C THR A 159 5.43 -7.51 6.27
N GLY A 160 6.18 -6.53 5.76
CA GLY A 160 6.80 -6.60 4.44
C GLY A 160 5.81 -6.56 3.27
N LEU A 161 6.24 -7.09 2.14
CA LEU A 161 5.39 -7.30 0.97
C LEU A 161 4.53 -8.54 1.16
N ARG A 162 3.26 -8.43 0.82
CA ARG A 162 2.35 -9.57 0.78
C ARG A 162 1.29 -9.40 -0.30
N TYR A 163 0.75 -10.54 -0.74
CA TYR A 163 -0.42 -10.59 -1.61
C TYR A 163 -1.63 -11.05 -0.81
N ILE A 164 -2.75 -10.38 -1.03
CA ILE A 164 -4.06 -10.76 -0.46
C ILE A 164 -5.14 -10.62 -1.52
N MET A 165 -6.31 -11.23 -1.32
CA MET A 165 -7.48 -10.91 -2.10
C MET A 165 -8.06 -9.54 -1.69
N SER A 166 -8.79 -8.90 -2.58
CA SER A 166 -9.42 -7.60 -2.32
C SER A 166 -10.42 -7.60 -1.16
N ASN A 167 -10.91 -8.78 -0.77
CA ASN A 167 -11.76 -8.95 0.40
C ASN A 167 -10.99 -8.99 1.74
N GLY A 168 -9.67 -8.79 1.71
CA GLY A 168 -8.81 -8.77 2.89
C GLY A 168 -8.36 -10.15 3.39
N THR A 169 -8.72 -11.25 2.70
CA THR A 169 -8.32 -12.61 3.03
C THR A 169 -7.30 -13.17 2.03
N ASP A 170 -6.85 -14.42 2.21
CA ASP A 170 -5.96 -15.10 1.28
C ASP A 170 -6.71 -15.88 0.17
N LYS A 171 -8.04 -15.85 0.17
CA LYS A 171 -8.86 -16.63 -0.78
C LYS A 171 -10.19 -15.95 -1.11
N ASP A 172 -10.72 -16.30 -2.27
CA ASP A 172 -12.12 -16.13 -2.65
C ASP A 172 -12.82 -17.50 -2.77
N GLU A 173 -13.90 -17.56 -3.51
CA GLU A 173 -14.69 -18.80 -3.69
C GLU A 173 -13.92 -19.88 -4.46
N TYR A 174 -13.08 -19.50 -5.43
CA TYR A 174 -12.44 -20.43 -6.36
C TYR A 174 -10.92 -20.47 -6.26
N PHE A 175 -10.30 -19.41 -5.79
CA PHE A 175 -8.85 -19.26 -5.75
C PHE A 175 -8.34 -18.88 -4.38
N LYS A 176 -7.13 -19.35 -4.09
CA LYS A 176 -6.29 -18.89 -2.99
C LYS A 176 -5.03 -18.25 -3.55
N VAL A 177 -4.62 -17.12 -2.96
CA VAL A 177 -3.35 -16.46 -3.27
C VAL A 177 -2.29 -16.84 -2.24
N ASP A 178 -1.11 -17.20 -2.70
CA ASP A 178 0.07 -17.32 -1.83
C ASP A 178 0.54 -15.90 -1.43
N PRO A 179 0.60 -15.60 -0.13
CA PRO A 179 0.89 -14.25 0.33
C PRO A 179 2.31 -13.78 0.03
N THR A 180 3.24 -14.69 -0.24
CA THR A 180 4.65 -14.36 -0.50
C THR A 180 4.93 -14.21 -1.99
N THR A 181 4.37 -15.07 -2.81
CA THR A 181 4.72 -15.19 -4.23
C THR A 181 3.65 -14.63 -5.16
N GLY A 182 2.42 -14.40 -4.68
CA GLY A 182 1.29 -14.02 -5.52
C GLY A 182 0.77 -15.15 -6.41
N LYS A 183 1.25 -16.40 -6.21
CA LYS A 183 0.76 -17.59 -6.92
C LYS A 183 -0.69 -17.84 -6.57
N LEU A 184 -1.51 -18.10 -7.58
CA LEU A 184 -2.89 -18.52 -7.40
C LEU A 184 -3.00 -20.03 -7.41
N THR A 185 -3.78 -20.60 -6.50
CA THR A 185 -4.15 -22.01 -6.48
C THR A 185 -5.66 -22.12 -6.64
N CYS A 186 -6.13 -22.88 -7.61
CA CYS A 186 -7.53 -23.18 -7.78
C CYS A 186 -8.00 -24.10 -6.66
N ILE A 187 -8.90 -23.63 -5.78
CA ILE A 187 -9.38 -24.40 -4.62
C ILE A 187 -10.73 -25.08 -4.86
N ALA A 188 -11.50 -24.55 -5.80
CA ALA A 188 -12.79 -25.11 -6.21
C ALA A 188 -13.08 -24.77 -7.67
N LEU A 189 -13.87 -25.60 -8.32
CA LEU A 189 -14.45 -25.32 -9.63
C LEU A 189 -15.89 -25.81 -9.67
N PRO A 190 -16.80 -25.09 -10.34
CA PRO A 190 -18.13 -25.58 -10.57
C PRO A 190 -18.12 -26.79 -11.53
N THR A 191 -19.17 -27.60 -11.48
CA THR A 191 -19.39 -28.67 -12.44
C THR A 191 -19.67 -28.07 -13.81
N GLY A 192 -19.01 -28.58 -14.85
CA GLY A 192 -19.17 -28.11 -16.23
C GLY A 192 -17.83 -27.97 -16.95
N THR A 193 -17.89 -27.75 -18.27
CA THR A 193 -16.72 -27.64 -19.13
C THR A 193 -16.19 -26.22 -19.27
N GLU A 194 -17.05 -25.22 -19.05
CA GLU A 194 -16.69 -23.81 -19.13
C GLU A 194 -16.69 -23.16 -17.74
N PHE A 195 -15.72 -22.30 -17.52
CA PHE A 195 -15.59 -21.53 -16.30
C PHE A 195 -15.05 -20.14 -16.61
N THR A 196 -15.55 -19.14 -15.92
CA THR A 196 -15.05 -17.78 -15.98
C THR A 196 -15.20 -17.14 -14.60
N HIS A 197 -14.09 -16.63 -14.06
CA HIS A 197 -14.07 -15.93 -12.77
C HIS A 197 -13.02 -14.83 -12.78
N THR A 198 -13.34 -13.69 -12.17
CA THR A 198 -12.39 -12.59 -12.01
C THR A 198 -11.82 -12.59 -10.60
N VAL A 199 -10.52 -12.85 -10.52
CA VAL A 199 -9.76 -12.80 -9.27
C VAL A 199 -9.25 -11.37 -9.06
N ASN A 200 -9.49 -10.82 -7.88
CA ASN A 200 -9.04 -9.49 -7.49
C ASN A 200 -7.97 -9.61 -6.41
N VAL A 201 -6.74 -9.25 -6.74
CA VAL A 201 -5.57 -9.37 -5.86
C VAL A 201 -5.02 -7.98 -5.54
N VAL A 202 -4.53 -7.82 -4.33
CA VAL A 202 -3.84 -6.61 -3.86
C VAL A 202 -2.43 -6.99 -3.42
N LEU A 203 -1.43 -6.37 -4.04
CA LEU A 203 -0.07 -6.35 -3.55
C LEU A 203 0.03 -5.23 -2.50
N GLN A 204 0.40 -5.58 -1.28
CA GLN A 204 0.55 -4.65 -0.17
C GLN A 204 2.01 -4.54 0.27
N PHE A 205 2.44 -3.33 0.57
CA PHE A 205 3.64 -3.04 1.34
C PHE A 205 3.23 -2.30 2.62
N VAL A 206 3.27 -3.01 3.74
CA VAL A 206 2.86 -2.46 5.04
C VAL A 206 4.07 -1.86 5.74
N HIS A 207 3.96 -0.63 6.18
CA HIS A 207 5.01 0.14 6.85
C HIS A 207 4.41 1.02 7.97
N ASP A 208 5.25 1.66 8.78
CA ASP A 208 4.79 2.42 9.94
C ASP A 208 3.90 3.63 9.61
N TRP A 209 3.95 4.11 8.38
CA TRP A 209 3.16 5.27 7.91
C TRP A 209 1.90 4.88 7.13
N GLY A 210 1.50 3.59 7.18
CA GLY A 210 0.33 3.06 6.52
C GLY A 210 0.65 1.91 5.57
N THR A 211 -0.19 1.72 4.56
CA THR A 211 -0.03 0.66 3.57
C THR A 211 0.01 1.26 2.17
N SER A 212 1.02 0.87 1.39
CA SER A 212 1.06 1.15 -0.04
C SER A 212 0.52 -0.06 -0.78
N GLU A 213 -0.41 0.16 -1.71
CA GLU A 213 -1.14 -0.91 -2.37
C GLU A 213 -1.13 -0.76 -3.88
N TYR A 214 -1.08 -1.90 -4.56
CA TYR A 214 -1.37 -2.02 -5.99
C TYR A 214 -2.38 -3.14 -6.20
N ALA A 215 -3.59 -2.76 -6.62
CA ALA A 215 -4.64 -3.71 -6.92
C ALA A 215 -4.60 -4.10 -8.41
N TYR A 216 -4.72 -5.39 -8.69
CA TYR A 216 -4.91 -5.90 -10.04
C TYR A 216 -5.98 -6.97 -10.07
N ASN A 217 -6.62 -7.11 -11.21
CA ASN A 217 -7.58 -8.16 -11.45
C ASN A 217 -7.20 -8.95 -12.69
N VAL A 218 -7.60 -10.20 -12.73
CA VAL A 218 -7.45 -11.06 -13.89
C VAL A 218 -8.67 -11.96 -14.03
N THR A 219 -9.22 -12.01 -15.23
CA THR A 219 -10.29 -12.94 -15.55
C THR A 219 -9.69 -14.28 -15.96
N ILE A 220 -9.88 -15.29 -15.13
CA ILE A 220 -9.41 -16.66 -15.38
C ILE A 220 -10.54 -17.44 -16.03
N THR A 221 -10.23 -18.09 -17.14
CA THR A 221 -11.20 -18.88 -17.90
C THR A 221 -10.70 -20.30 -18.11
N ARG A 222 -11.64 -21.24 -18.16
CA ARG A 222 -11.44 -22.58 -18.71
C ARG A 222 -12.38 -22.69 -19.91
N LYS A 223 -11.83 -22.55 -21.11
CA LYS A 223 -12.55 -22.74 -22.37
C LYS A 223 -11.76 -23.69 -23.24
N GLN A 224 -12.40 -24.76 -23.68
CA GLN A 224 -11.77 -25.65 -24.66
C GLN A 224 -11.70 -24.91 -26.01
N ALA A 225 -10.60 -25.12 -26.72
CA ALA A 225 -10.48 -24.62 -28.07
C ALA A 225 -11.61 -25.25 -28.92
N THR A 226 -12.45 -24.40 -29.50
CA THR A 226 -13.39 -24.85 -30.54
C THR A 226 -12.56 -25.42 -31.70
N ARG A 227 -12.73 -26.71 -31.98
CA ARG A 227 -12.10 -27.37 -33.16
C ARG A 227 -12.66 -26.80 -34.46
#